data_7252e50b92ec28aee07b81819df409ea
#
_entry.id   7252e50b92ec28aee07b81819df409ea
#
_cell.length_a   1.000
_cell.length_b   1.000
_cell.length_c   1.000
_cell.angle_alpha   90.00
_cell.angle_beta   90.00
_cell.angle_gamma   90.00
#
_symmetry.space_group_name_H-M   'P 1'
#
loop_
_entity.id
_entity.type
_entity.pdbx_description
1 polymer ?
#
loop_
_entity_poly.entity_id
_entity_poly.type
_entity_poly.pdbx_seq_one_letter_code
_entity_poly.pdbx_strand_id
1 'polypeptide(L)'
;MNTIAMRTRNRKSEKSKRPELGGEKIDIRTFGGLTVLYKGSPVSIVWESQKARLLFCCLLVTYDQWIHRQKLIEAIWPGCNVVSGEKNFKTTLSRLRKSFSGAHCLNPVLTQGEAVKINFNEVDLDASRFRNDASQGMKYLVRGEIKMALKFLESAQDLYLGEFLPEEPYNEYITSARYELSEIYSSVIKSLEKSYHLEGNVDAVEIFSYLKNNVSLGEVV
;
A
#
# COMPACT_ATOMS: atom_id res chain seq x y z
N MET A 1 -46.70 -1.01 -11.69
CA MET A 1 -45.65 -2.03 -11.75
C MET A 1 -44.71 -1.67 -12.86
N ASN A 2 -43.64 -0.93 -12.54
CA ASN A 2 -42.59 -0.59 -13.52
C ASN A 2 -41.26 -1.05 -12.92
N THR A 3 -40.77 -2.15 -13.48
CA THR A 3 -39.47 -2.77 -13.14
C THR A 3 -38.37 -1.96 -13.82
N ILE A 4 -37.55 -1.24 -13.04
CA ILE A 4 -36.37 -0.55 -13.54
C ILE A 4 -35.24 -1.60 -13.60
N ALA A 5 -34.92 -2.03 -14.80
CA ALA A 5 -33.80 -2.89 -15.07
C ALA A 5 -32.47 -2.10 -14.93
N MET A 6 -31.66 -2.41 -13.90
CA MET A 6 -30.30 -1.94 -13.78
C MET A 6 -29.45 -2.53 -14.92
N ARG A 7 -29.05 -1.68 -15.85
CA ARG A 7 -28.02 -1.99 -16.87
C ARG A 7 -26.64 -1.92 -16.21
N THR A 8 -26.12 -3.06 -15.80
CA THR A 8 -24.70 -3.23 -15.50
C THR A 8 -23.88 -2.99 -16.77
N ARG A 9 -23.27 -1.82 -16.89
CA ARG A 9 -22.26 -1.54 -17.91
C ARG A 9 -20.99 -2.28 -17.56
N ASN A 10 -20.75 -3.37 -18.29
CA ASN A 10 -19.50 -4.12 -18.31
C ASN A 10 -18.40 -3.18 -18.89
N ARG A 11 -17.72 -2.39 -18.04
CA ARG A 11 -16.48 -1.71 -18.42
C ARG A 11 -15.37 -2.75 -18.46
N LYS A 12 -15.08 -3.29 -19.63
CA LYS A 12 -13.77 -3.91 -19.91
C LYS A 12 -12.72 -2.84 -19.64
N SER A 13 -11.95 -3.00 -18.56
CA SER A 13 -10.80 -2.16 -18.27
C SER A 13 -9.78 -2.37 -19.39
N GLU A 14 -9.63 -1.40 -20.26
CA GLU A 14 -8.42 -1.25 -21.07
C GLU A 14 -7.26 -1.03 -20.12
N LYS A 15 -6.46 -2.07 -19.91
CA LYS A 15 -5.20 -2.00 -19.17
C LYS A 15 -4.30 -0.99 -19.90
N SER A 16 -4.16 0.19 -19.33
CA SER A 16 -3.14 1.16 -19.71
C SER A 16 -1.77 0.47 -19.61
N LYS A 17 -1.18 0.11 -20.76
CA LYS A 17 0.19 -0.40 -20.85
C LYS A 17 1.14 0.71 -20.44
N ARG A 18 1.73 0.59 -19.25
CA ARG A 18 2.88 1.42 -18.83
C ARG A 18 4.11 0.99 -19.65
N PRO A 19 5.03 1.93 -19.97
CA PRO A 19 6.30 1.56 -20.58
C PRO A 19 7.11 0.71 -19.63
N GLU A 20 7.54 -0.48 -20.10
CA GLU A 20 8.42 -1.41 -19.40
C GLU A 20 9.82 -0.80 -19.30
N LEU A 21 10.15 -0.22 -18.13
CA LEU A 21 11.50 0.15 -17.74
C LEU A 21 11.89 -0.70 -16.52
N GLY A 22 12.72 -1.72 -16.78
CA GLY A 22 13.29 -2.58 -15.75
C GLY A 22 12.63 -3.96 -15.65
N GLY A 23 13.40 -4.97 -15.23
CA GLY A 23 12.95 -6.35 -15.08
C GLY A 23 11.63 -6.49 -14.32
N GLU A 24 10.90 -7.56 -14.61
CA GLU A 24 9.57 -7.82 -14.04
C GLU A 24 9.64 -7.87 -12.51
N LYS A 25 9.01 -6.88 -11.87
CA LYS A 25 8.91 -6.79 -10.41
C LYS A 25 7.76 -7.66 -9.89
N ILE A 26 7.90 -8.12 -8.65
CA ILE A 26 6.75 -8.63 -7.91
C ILE A 26 5.88 -7.46 -7.44
N ASP A 27 4.56 -7.58 -7.58
CA ASP A 27 3.58 -6.61 -7.10
C ASP A 27 3.11 -7.04 -5.71
N ILE A 28 3.36 -6.19 -4.70
CA ILE A 28 2.93 -6.40 -3.33
C ILE A 28 1.69 -5.54 -3.08
N ARG A 29 0.61 -6.18 -2.70
CA ARG A 29 -0.62 -5.52 -2.26
C ARG A 29 -0.78 -5.67 -0.77
N THR A 30 -1.11 -4.57 -0.13
CA THR A 30 -1.20 -4.46 1.33
C THR A 30 -2.55 -3.92 1.79
N PHE A 31 -3.30 -3.27 0.92
CA PHE A 31 -4.66 -2.81 1.22
C PHE A 31 -5.66 -3.96 1.10
N GLY A 32 -6.38 -4.23 2.20
CA GLY A 32 -7.29 -5.37 2.32
C GLY A 32 -6.61 -6.71 2.60
N GLY A 33 -5.27 -6.71 2.81
CA GLY A 33 -4.46 -7.88 3.14
C GLY A 33 -3.23 -8.07 2.28
N LEU A 34 -2.23 -8.78 2.82
CA LEU A 34 -0.95 -9.02 2.15
C LEU A 34 -1.12 -10.03 1.00
N THR A 35 -0.99 -9.56 -0.21
CA THR A 35 -0.97 -10.40 -1.43
C THR A 35 0.27 -10.11 -2.25
N VAL A 36 0.89 -11.16 -2.75
CA VAL A 36 2.05 -11.08 -3.65
C VAL A 36 1.64 -11.57 -5.03
N LEU A 37 1.93 -10.78 -6.06
CA LEU A 37 1.64 -11.15 -7.44
C LEU A 37 2.90 -11.08 -8.29
N TYR A 38 2.99 -11.97 -9.28
CA TYR A 38 3.98 -11.92 -10.33
C TYR A 38 3.28 -11.99 -11.68
N LYS A 39 3.52 -11.04 -12.56
CA LYS A 39 2.83 -10.90 -13.86
C LYS A 39 1.29 -10.88 -13.72
N GLY A 40 0.79 -10.32 -12.64
CA GLY A 40 -0.64 -10.22 -12.35
C GLY A 40 -1.27 -11.52 -11.80
N SER A 41 -0.51 -12.59 -11.61
CA SER A 41 -0.97 -13.85 -11.01
C SER A 41 -0.54 -13.94 -9.54
N PRO A 42 -1.42 -14.39 -8.62
CA PRO A 42 -1.05 -14.59 -7.22
C PRO A 42 0.08 -15.60 -7.05
N VAL A 43 1.04 -15.27 -6.19
CA VAL A 43 2.16 -16.14 -5.80
C VAL A 43 2.05 -16.42 -4.30
N SER A 44 1.97 -17.69 -3.94
CA SER A 44 2.02 -18.10 -2.53
C SER A 44 3.44 -18.01 -1.99
N ILE A 45 3.63 -17.20 -0.95
CA ILE A 45 4.88 -17.14 -0.19
C ILE A 45 4.80 -18.14 0.97
N VAL A 46 5.70 -19.13 0.96
CA VAL A 46 5.86 -20.05 2.09
C VAL A 46 6.78 -19.41 3.13
N TRP A 47 6.17 -18.83 4.16
CA TRP A 47 6.90 -18.13 5.20
C TRP A 47 7.69 -19.11 6.09
N GLU A 48 8.99 -18.97 6.14
CA GLU A 48 9.89 -19.77 6.99
C GLU A 48 9.64 -19.57 8.50
N SER A 49 8.98 -18.48 8.88
CA SER A 49 8.44 -18.25 10.24
C SER A 49 7.49 -17.05 10.25
N GLN A 50 6.60 -17.00 11.26
CA GLN A 50 5.72 -15.85 11.48
C GLN A 50 6.50 -14.54 11.71
N LYS A 51 7.66 -14.62 12.40
CA LYS A 51 8.51 -13.45 12.62
C LYS A 51 9.17 -12.97 11.30
N ALA A 52 9.42 -13.87 10.33
CA ALA A 52 9.91 -13.47 9.00
C ALA A 52 8.81 -12.72 8.22
N ARG A 53 7.56 -13.18 8.29
CA ARG A 53 6.41 -12.48 7.72
C ARG A 53 6.22 -11.09 8.39
N LEU A 54 6.23 -11.04 9.72
CA LEU A 54 6.10 -9.78 10.46
C LEU A 54 7.23 -8.80 10.14
N LEU A 55 8.49 -9.27 10.02
CA LEU A 55 9.61 -8.42 9.61
C LEU A 55 9.37 -7.83 8.21
N PHE A 56 8.85 -8.63 7.28
CA PHE A 56 8.50 -8.14 5.95
C PHE A 56 7.42 -7.07 6.02
N CYS A 57 6.31 -7.32 6.75
CA CYS A 57 5.24 -6.35 6.96
C CYS A 57 5.76 -5.03 7.58
N CYS A 58 6.63 -5.09 8.58
CA CYS A 58 7.26 -3.91 9.17
C CYS A 58 8.15 -3.15 8.17
N LEU A 59 8.83 -3.86 7.26
CA LEU A 59 9.63 -3.22 6.22
C LEU A 59 8.76 -2.52 5.16
N LEU A 60 7.57 -3.04 4.84
CA LEU A 60 6.64 -2.40 3.90
C LEU A 60 6.17 -1.03 4.41
N VAL A 61 6.12 -0.81 5.74
CA VAL A 61 5.81 0.48 6.37
C VAL A 61 6.84 1.56 6.04
N THR A 62 8.10 1.18 5.80
CA THR A 62 9.19 2.15 5.59
C THR A 62 9.17 2.79 4.21
N TYR A 63 8.37 2.24 3.30
CA TYR A 63 8.33 2.62 1.88
C TYR A 63 9.76 2.55 1.27
N ASP A 64 10.24 3.51 0.52
CA ASP A 64 11.60 3.48 -0.06
C ASP A 64 12.68 4.11 0.86
N GLN A 65 12.54 3.99 2.17
CA GLN A 65 13.49 4.57 3.12
C GLN A 65 14.35 3.49 3.78
N TRP A 66 15.64 3.83 4.02
CA TRP A 66 16.49 3.04 4.87
C TRP A 66 16.06 3.18 6.33
N ILE A 67 15.88 2.05 7.01
CA ILE A 67 15.57 2.00 8.44
C ILE A 67 16.68 1.30 9.20
N HIS A 68 17.06 1.85 10.34
CA HIS A 68 18.00 1.19 11.24
C HIS A 68 17.35 -0.05 11.85
N ARG A 69 18.06 -1.19 11.80
CA ARG A 69 17.52 -2.50 12.26
C ARG A 69 17.04 -2.48 13.71
N GLN A 70 17.61 -1.62 14.57
CA GLN A 70 17.18 -1.50 15.97
C GLN A 70 15.71 -1.13 16.09
N LYS A 71 15.20 -0.24 15.23
CA LYS A 71 13.75 0.10 15.22
C LYS A 71 12.87 -1.11 14.89
N LEU A 72 13.32 -1.97 13.98
CA LEU A 72 12.60 -3.21 13.65
C LEU A 72 12.71 -4.25 14.77
N ILE A 73 13.86 -4.32 15.44
CA ILE A 73 14.04 -5.20 16.61
C ILE A 73 13.05 -4.80 17.71
N GLU A 74 12.94 -3.52 18.02
CA GLU A 74 12.00 -3.00 19.01
C GLU A 74 10.54 -3.26 18.62
N ALA A 75 10.18 -3.09 17.34
CA ALA A 75 8.83 -3.33 16.85
C ALA A 75 8.43 -4.82 16.87
N ILE A 76 9.38 -5.75 16.72
CA ILE A 76 9.10 -7.19 16.57
C ILE A 76 9.35 -7.98 17.86
N TRP A 77 10.31 -7.54 18.67
CA TRP A 77 10.69 -8.16 19.95
C TRP A 77 10.81 -7.10 21.06
N PRO A 78 9.71 -6.44 21.46
CA PRO A 78 9.75 -5.41 22.47
C PRO A 78 10.34 -5.98 23.79
N GLY A 79 11.23 -5.23 24.42
CA GLY A 79 11.85 -5.60 25.68
C GLY A 79 12.95 -6.66 25.59
N CYS A 80 13.34 -7.15 24.42
CA CYS A 80 14.48 -8.05 24.30
C CYS A 80 15.80 -7.33 24.54
N ASN A 81 16.79 -8.02 25.10
CA ASN A 81 18.13 -7.44 25.24
C ASN A 81 18.83 -7.31 23.86
N VAL A 82 19.77 -6.40 23.76
CA VAL A 82 20.47 -6.03 22.51
C VAL A 82 21.06 -7.25 21.79
N VAL A 83 21.78 -8.11 22.54
CA VAL A 83 22.48 -9.27 21.95
C VAL A 83 21.50 -10.28 21.36
N SER A 84 20.41 -10.58 22.10
CA SER A 84 19.35 -11.47 21.64
C SER A 84 18.58 -10.87 20.45
N GLY A 85 18.29 -9.57 20.50
CA GLY A 85 17.61 -8.84 19.42
C GLY A 85 18.40 -8.92 18.11
N GLU A 86 19.70 -8.66 18.16
CA GLU A 86 20.60 -8.75 17.01
C GLU A 86 20.64 -10.16 16.41
N LYS A 87 20.76 -11.19 17.25
CA LYS A 87 20.76 -12.60 16.80
C LYS A 87 19.42 -12.96 16.16
N ASN A 88 18.31 -12.58 16.81
CA ASN A 88 16.96 -12.83 16.32
C ASN A 88 16.73 -12.14 14.96
N PHE A 89 17.14 -10.88 14.83
CA PHE A 89 17.03 -10.14 13.59
C PHE A 89 17.78 -10.79 12.43
N LYS A 90 19.07 -11.14 12.63
CA LYS A 90 19.88 -11.80 11.60
C LYS A 90 19.25 -13.12 11.13
N THR A 91 18.80 -13.94 12.06
CA THR A 91 18.14 -15.22 11.75
C THR A 91 16.83 -15.00 11.00
N THR A 92 16.02 -14.03 11.45
CA THR A 92 14.73 -13.72 10.85
C THR A 92 14.87 -13.11 9.46
N LEU A 93 15.86 -12.24 9.24
CA LEU A 93 16.17 -11.69 7.93
C LEU A 93 16.62 -12.78 6.93
N SER A 94 17.44 -13.74 7.38
CA SER A 94 17.80 -14.90 6.56
C SER A 94 16.59 -15.73 6.17
N ARG A 95 15.68 -16.00 7.12
CA ARG A 95 14.43 -16.72 6.87
C ARG A 95 13.52 -15.94 5.92
N LEU A 96 13.42 -14.62 6.07
CA LEU A 96 12.65 -13.78 5.16
C LEU A 96 13.16 -13.92 3.71
N ARG A 97 14.45 -13.80 3.49
CA ARG A 97 15.04 -13.98 2.15
C ARG A 97 14.77 -15.38 1.58
N LYS A 98 14.88 -16.41 2.41
CA LYS A 98 14.58 -17.78 2.01
C LYS A 98 13.10 -17.97 1.62
N SER A 99 12.16 -17.30 2.30
CA SER A 99 10.74 -17.32 1.96
C SER A 99 10.47 -16.85 0.52
N PHE A 100 11.29 -15.96 -0.01
CA PHE A 100 11.15 -15.44 -1.38
C PHE A 100 11.94 -16.21 -2.45
N SER A 101 12.75 -17.20 -2.09
CA SER A 101 13.62 -17.92 -3.03
C SER A 101 12.88 -18.62 -4.18
N GLY A 102 11.58 -18.93 -4.01
CA GLY A 102 10.72 -19.50 -5.04
C GLY A 102 9.74 -18.53 -5.70
N ALA A 103 9.78 -17.23 -5.35
CA ALA A 103 8.74 -16.25 -5.68
C ALA A 103 9.16 -15.24 -6.76
N HIS A 104 10.07 -15.60 -7.66
CA HIS A 104 10.60 -14.71 -8.71
C HIS A 104 11.25 -13.42 -8.20
N CYS A 105 11.61 -13.37 -6.92
CA CYS A 105 12.32 -12.27 -6.28
C CYS A 105 13.53 -12.83 -5.54
N LEU A 106 14.73 -12.53 -6.03
CA LEU A 106 15.96 -13.07 -5.47
C LEU A 106 16.34 -12.39 -4.15
N ASN A 107 16.01 -11.12 -4.00
CA ASN A 107 16.39 -10.36 -2.82
C ASN A 107 15.39 -9.25 -2.51
N PRO A 108 14.33 -9.54 -1.75
CA PRO A 108 13.29 -8.56 -1.41
C PRO A 108 13.78 -7.45 -0.48
N VAL A 109 14.95 -7.64 0.18
CA VAL A 109 15.46 -6.72 1.21
C VAL A 109 16.93 -6.42 1.00
N LEU A 110 17.26 -5.15 0.82
CA LEU A 110 18.61 -4.62 0.80
C LEU A 110 19.12 -4.35 2.23
N THR A 111 20.43 -4.51 2.42
CA THR A 111 21.11 -4.21 3.69
C THR A 111 22.35 -3.35 3.42
N GLN A 112 22.56 -2.33 4.26
CA GLN A 112 23.76 -1.48 4.22
C GLN A 112 24.18 -1.15 5.67
N GLY A 113 25.25 -1.78 6.14
CA GLY A 113 25.65 -1.68 7.55
C GLY A 113 24.52 -2.16 8.48
N GLU A 114 24.03 -1.26 9.32
CA GLU A 114 22.92 -1.53 10.25
C GLU A 114 21.56 -1.10 9.71
N ALA A 115 21.50 -0.60 8.48
CA ALA A 115 20.26 -0.20 7.83
C ALA A 115 19.75 -1.27 6.86
N VAL A 116 18.43 -1.34 6.73
CA VAL A 116 17.73 -2.23 5.82
C VAL A 116 16.59 -1.49 5.13
N LYS A 117 16.20 -1.92 3.93
CA LYS A 117 15.01 -1.45 3.21
C LYS A 117 14.48 -2.49 2.25
N ILE A 118 13.24 -2.30 1.78
CA ILE A 118 12.69 -3.07 0.67
C ILE A 118 13.48 -2.78 -0.61
N ASN A 119 13.70 -3.81 -1.42
CA ASN A 119 14.37 -3.69 -2.73
C ASN A 119 13.37 -3.30 -3.82
N PHE A 120 13.11 -2.01 -3.97
CA PHE A 120 12.20 -1.49 -4.99
C PHE A 120 12.68 -1.67 -6.44
N ASN A 121 13.86 -2.24 -6.67
CA ASN A 121 14.24 -2.71 -8.00
C ASN A 121 13.52 -4.02 -8.37
N GLU A 122 13.16 -4.84 -7.38
CA GLU A 122 12.48 -6.12 -7.55
C GLU A 122 11.02 -6.12 -7.06
N VAL A 123 10.61 -5.09 -6.30
CA VAL A 123 9.29 -4.98 -5.67
C VAL A 123 8.57 -3.72 -6.15
N ASP A 124 7.30 -3.83 -6.45
CA ASP A 124 6.36 -2.72 -6.56
C ASP A 124 5.34 -2.84 -5.42
N LEU A 125 5.01 -1.73 -4.75
CA LEU A 125 4.18 -1.71 -3.55
C LEU A 125 2.99 -0.76 -3.73
N ASP A 126 1.77 -1.26 -3.54
CA ASP A 126 0.54 -0.49 -3.67
C ASP A 126 0.49 0.72 -2.72
N ALA A 127 0.90 0.56 -1.46
CA ALA A 127 0.94 1.66 -0.50
C ALA A 127 1.92 2.77 -0.90
N SER A 128 3.05 2.45 -1.54
CA SER A 128 3.98 3.46 -2.07
C SER A 128 3.37 4.20 -3.25
N ARG A 129 2.70 3.49 -4.16
CA ARG A 129 1.98 4.10 -5.30
C ARG A 129 0.86 4.99 -4.80
N PHE A 130 0.05 4.51 -3.86
CA PHE A 130 -1.03 5.27 -3.24
C PHE A 130 -0.54 6.60 -2.65
N ARG A 131 0.51 6.58 -1.84
CA ARG A 131 1.09 7.81 -1.24
C ARG A 131 1.58 8.79 -2.29
N ASN A 132 2.26 8.27 -3.32
CA ASN A 132 2.76 9.10 -4.42
C ASN A 132 1.61 9.74 -5.19
N ASP A 133 0.62 8.95 -5.60
CA ASP A 133 -0.49 9.42 -6.41
C ASP A 133 -1.37 10.41 -5.62
N ALA A 134 -1.66 10.14 -4.33
CA ALA A 134 -2.33 11.07 -3.44
C ALA A 134 -1.58 12.41 -3.34
N SER A 135 -0.27 12.37 -3.11
CA SER A 135 0.57 13.57 -3.03
C SER A 135 0.58 14.37 -4.33
N GLN A 136 0.73 13.70 -5.48
CA GLN A 136 0.71 14.35 -6.80
C GLN A 136 -0.67 14.96 -7.10
N GLY A 137 -1.74 14.22 -6.85
CA GLY A 137 -3.10 14.71 -7.07
C GLY A 137 -3.41 15.97 -6.24
N MET A 138 -3.05 15.98 -4.95
CA MET A 138 -3.22 17.16 -4.11
C MET A 138 -2.39 18.36 -4.59
N LYS A 139 -1.14 18.14 -5.05
CA LYS A 139 -0.31 19.20 -5.64
C LYS A 139 -0.92 19.80 -6.89
N TYR A 140 -1.45 18.98 -7.79
CA TYR A 140 -2.12 19.46 -9.01
C TYR A 140 -3.40 20.22 -8.69
N LEU A 141 -4.18 19.75 -7.67
CA LEU A 141 -5.37 20.45 -7.21
C LEU A 141 -5.06 21.86 -6.68
N VAL A 142 -3.99 22.00 -5.90
CA VAL A 142 -3.53 23.32 -5.41
C VAL A 142 -3.12 24.26 -6.55
N ARG A 143 -2.58 23.71 -7.64
CA ARG A 143 -2.21 24.49 -8.84
C ARG A 143 -3.39 24.81 -9.75
N GLY A 144 -4.60 24.31 -9.46
CA GLY A 144 -5.77 24.47 -10.34
C GLY A 144 -5.76 23.57 -11.58
N GLU A 145 -4.84 22.59 -11.65
CA GLU A 145 -4.73 21.64 -12.76
C GLU A 145 -5.69 20.46 -12.56
N ILE A 146 -7.01 20.73 -12.63
CA ILE A 146 -8.08 19.82 -12.17
C ILE A 146 -8.02 18.45 -12.85
N LYS A 147 -7.82 18.39 -14.18
CA LYS A 147 -7.74 17.12 -14.93
C LYS A 147 -6.58 16.23 -14.46
N MET A 148 -5.43 16.85 -14.16
CA MET A 148 -4.28 16.12 -13.64
C MET A 148 -4.50 15.71 -12.18
N ALA A 149 -5.15 16.56 -11.36
CA ALA A 149 -5.53 16.22 -10.00
C ALA A 149 -6.45 15.00 -9.98
N LEU A 150 -7.53 15.00 -10.77
CA LEU A 150 -8.46 13.86 -10.88
C LEU A 150 -7.74 12.57 -11.27
N LYS A 151 -6.91 12.60 -12.31
CA LYS A 151 -6.16 11.43 -12.76
C LYS A 151 -5.37 10.75 -11.64
N PHE A 152 -4.66 11.54 -10.82
CA PHE A 152 -3.85 10.99 -9.73
C PHE A 152 -4.68 10.61 -8.51
N LEU A 153 -5.70 11.40 -8.16
CA LEU A 153 -6.56 11.11 -7.01
C LEU A 153 -7.43 9.87 -7.25
N GLU A 154 -7.96 9.68 -8.46
CA GLU A 154 -8.68 8.46 -8.86
C GLU A 154 -7.76 7.25 -8.80
N SER A 155 -6.52 7.37 -9.32
CA SER A 155 -5.53 6.29 -9.21
C SER A 155 -5.21 5.94 -7.76
N ALA A 156 -5.14 6.93 -6.87
CA ALA A 156 -4.94 6.69 -5.44
C ALA A 156 -6.16 5.99 -4.81
N GLN A 157 -7.38 6.45 -5.13
CA GLN A 157 -8.61 5.84 -4.64
C GLN A 157 -8.74 4.38 -5.07
N ASP A 158 -8.42 4.06 -6.32
CA ASP A 158 -8.47 2.69 -6.87
C ASP A 158 -7.47 1.72 -6.22
N LEU A 159 -6.41 2.24 -5.60
CA LEU A 159 -5.41 1.43 -4.88
C LEU A 159 -5.85 1.10 -3.45
N TYR A 160 -6.71 1.91 -2.82
CA TYR A 160 -7.10 1.75 -1.43
C TYR A 160 -8.31 0.80 -1.32
N LEU A 161 -8.03 -0.50 -1.30
CA LEU A 161 -9.04 -1.57 -1.29
C LEU A 161 -9.45 -2.03 0.12
N GLY A 162 -9.07 -1.32 1.16
CA GLY A 162 -9.34 -1.64 2.55
C GLY A 162 -8.19 -1.23 3.47
N GLU A 163 -8.22 -1.68 4.72
CA GLU A 163 -7.17 -1.37 5.70
C GLU A 163 -5.79 -1.91 5.27
N PHE A 164 -4.76 -1.17 5.61
CA PHE A 164 -3.37 -1.61 5.41
C PHE A 164 -3.00 -2.73 6.37
N LEU A 165 -2.61 -3.91 5.83
CA LEU A 165 -2.19 -5.10 6.58
C LEU A 165 -3.12 -5.44 7.76
N PRO A 166 -4.42 -5.70 7.52
CA PRO A 166 -5.40 -5.96 8.58
C PRO A 166 -5.07 -7.21 9.40
N GLU A 167 -4.31 -8.16 8.86
CA GLU A 167 -3.86 -9.38 9.52
C GLU A 167 -2.80 -9.16 10.63
N GLU A 168 -2.28 -7.93 10.79
CA GLU A 168 -1.34 -7.53 11.84
C GLU A 168 -1.96 -6.48 12.78
N PRO A 169 -3.07 -6.78 13.48
CA PRO A 169 -3.84 -5.77 14.22
C PRO A 169 -3.14 -5.27 15.49
N TYR A 170 -2.22 -6.06 16.05
CA TYR A 170 -1.61 -5.79 17.36
C TYR A 170 -0.18 -5.25 17.28
N ASN A 171 0.37 -5.06 16.10
CA ASN A 171 1.70 -4.47 15.95
C ASN A 171 1.58 -2.95 15.87
N GLU A 172 2.02 -2.23 16.91
CA GLU A 172 1.89 -0.77 17.02
C GLU A 172 2.57 -0.03 15.86
N TYR A 173 3.70 -0.55 15.37
CA TYR A 173 4.42 0.04 14.25
C TYR A 173 3.61 0.00 12.95
N ILE A 174 2.92 -1.12 12.68
CA ILE A 174 2.03 -1.28 11.52
C ILE A 174 0.73 -0.49 11.73
N THR A 175 0.17 -0.51 12.95
CA THR A 175 -1.06 0.21 13.29
C THR A 175 -0.90 1.72 13.10
N SER A 176 0.25 2.29 13.48
CA SER A 176 0.55 3.71 13.23
C SER A 176 0.57 4.05 11.74
N ALA A 177 1.15 3.18 10.90
CA ALA A 177 1.15 3.38 9.45
C ALA A 177 -0.25 3.21 8.83
N ARG A 178 -1.05 2.26 9.36
CA ARG A 178 -2.45 2.07 8.95
C ARG A 178 -3.26 3.36 9.20
N TYR A 179 -3.12 3.94 10.38
CA TYR A 179 -3.77 5.21 10.71
C TYR A 179 -3.34 6.33 9.76
N GLU A 180 -2.03 6.49 9.53
CA GLU A 180 -1.51 7.51 8.59
C GLU A 180 -2.08 7.34 7.18
N LEU A 181 -2.15 6.11 6.67
CA LEU A 181 -2.70 5.82 5.34
C LEU A 181 -4.21 6.10 5.26
N SER A 182 -4.97 5.83 6.32
CA SER A 182 -6.40 6.14 6.38
C SER A 182 -6.65 7.66 6.38
N GLU A 183 -5.82 8.45 7.05
CA GLU A 183 -5.89 9.91 7.01
C GLU A 183 -5.57 10.47 5.61
N ILE A 184 -4.57 9.88 4.92
CA ILE A 184 -4.28 10.23 3.54
C ILE A 184 -5.49 9.88 2.65
N TYR A 185 -6.12 8.73 2.83
CA TYR A 185 -7.31 8.33 2.08
C TYR A 185 -8.48 9.29 2.30
N SER A 186 -8.76 9.68 3.55
CA SER A 186 -9.75 10.71 3.87
C SER A 186 -9.47 12.02 3.11
N SER A 187 -8.19 12.40 3.00
CA SER A 187 -7.78 13.59 2.26
C SER A 187 -7.95 13.43 0.75
N VAL A 188 -7.72 12.23 0.21
CA VAL A 188 -7.98 11.89 -1.21
C VAL A 188 -9.46 12.04 -1.53
N ILE A 189 -10.35 11.47 -0.71
CA ILE A 189 -11.82 11.56 -0.92
C ILE A 189 -12.30 13.02 -0.91
N LYS A 190 -11.85 13.82 0.06
CA LYS A 190 -12.16 15.27 0.13
C LYS A 190 -11.65 16.03 -1.11
N SER A 191 -10.47 15.65 -1.60
CA SER A 191 -9.85 16.28 -2.77
C SER A 191 -10.56 15.89 -4.07
N LEU A 192 -11.04 14.65 -4.20
CA LEU A 192 -11.88 14.19 -5.31
C LEU A 192 -13.21 14.93 -5.35
N GLU A 193 -13.92 15.00 -4.23
CA GLU A 193 -15.16 15.78 -4.12
C GLU A 193 -14.97 17.23 -4.62
N LYS A 194 -13.91 17.91 -4.12
CA LYS A 194 -13.57 19.27 -4.52
C LYS A 194 -13.21 19.36 -6.01
N SER A 195 -12.45 18.41 -6.54
CA SER A 195 -12.02 18.42 -7.94
C SER A 195 -13.20 18.23 -8.88
N TYR A 196 -14.13 17.31 -8.58
CA TYR A 196 -15.34 17.12 -9.37
C TYR A 196 -16.30 18.29 -9.27
N HIS A 197 -16.39 18.96 -8.11
CA HIS A 197 -17.14 20.18 -7.98
C HIS A 197 -16.62 21.28 -8.91
N LEU A 198 -15.29 21.45 -8.99
CA LEU A 198 -14.64 22.41 -9.87
C LEU A 198 -14.78 22.04 -11.37
N GLU A 199 -14.91 20.75 -11.68
CA GLU A 199 -15.17 20.27 -13.05
C GLU A 199 -16.66 20.38 -13.44
N GLY A 200 -17.56 20.58 -12.47
CA GLY A 200 -19.00 20.66 -12.68
C GLY A 200 -19.70 19.29 -12.82
N ASN A 201 -19.06 18.20 -12.36
CA ASN A 201 -19.62 16.85 -12.39
C ASN A 201 -20.43 16.58 -11.11
N VAL A 202 -21.72 16.93 -11.15
CA VAL A 202 -22.65 16.85 -10.00
C VAL A 202 -22.80 15.41 -9.48
N ASP A 203 -22.92 14.43 -10.37
CA ASP A 203 -23.13 13.02 -10.00
C ASP A 203 -21.92 12.48 -9.20
N ALA A 204 -20.70 12.80 -9.63
CA ALA A 204 -19.50 12.42 -8.92
C ALA A 204 -19.39 13.11 -7.55
N VAL A 205 -19.73 14.39 -7.46
CA VAL A 205 -19.77 15.13 -6.19
C VAL A 205 -20.67 14.45 -5.16
N GLU A 206 -21.86 14.01 -5.57
CA GLU A 206 -22.79 13.30 -4.67
C GLU A 206 -22.18 12.00 -4.13
N ILE A 207 -21.57 11.20 -5.00
CA ILE A 207 -20.89 9.94 -4.61
C ILE A 207 -19.77 10.22 -3.60
N PHE A 208 -18.87 11.18 -3.88
CA PHE A 208 -17.74 11.46 -3.00
C PHE A 208 -18.16 12.18 -1.70
N SER A 209 -19.24 12.96 -1.70
CA SER A 209 -19.83 13.48 -0.46
C SER A 209 -20.35 12.36 0.45
N TYR A 210 -21.00 11.33 -0.13
CA TYR A 210 -21.42 10.16 0.63
C TYR A 210 -20.25 9.38 1.20
N LEU A 211 -19.21 9.09 0.39
CA LEU A 211 -18.01 8.38 0.83
C LEU A 211 -17.28 9.15 1.94
N LYS A 212 -17.14 10.46 1.81
CA LYS A 212 -16.52 11.32 2.83
C LYS A 212 -17.19 11.19 4.20
N ASN A 213 -18.51 11.15 4.24
CA ASN A 213 -19.25 11.01 5.48
C ASN A 213 -19.03 9.63 6.12
N ASN A 214 -18.97 8.57 5.34
CA ASN A 214 -18.75 7.21 5.84
C ASN A 214 -17.30 6.98 6.30
N VAL A 215 -16.32 7.47 5.57
CA VAL A 215 -14.90 7.43 5.99
C VAL A 215 -14.70 8.16 7.31
N SER A 216 -15.41 9.28 7.54
CA SER A 216 -15.35 10.04 8.80
C SER A 216 -15.97 9.28 9.99
N LEU A 217 -16.83 8.30 9.74
CA LEU A 217 -17.47 7.45 10.77
C LEU A 217 -16.66 6.16 11.06
N GLY A 218 -15.54 5.94 10.37
CA GLY A 218 -14.71 4.73 10.53
C GLY A 218 -15.29 3.50 9.83
N GLU A 219 -16.34 3.65 9.05
CA GLU A 219 -16.91 2.61 8.20
C GLU A 219 -16.22 2.64 6.83
N VAL A 220 -15.01 2.06 6.77
CA VAL A 220 -14.37 1.77 5.48
C VAL A 220 -15.03 0.51 4.94
N VAL A 221 -15.76 0.65 3.84
CA VAL A 221 -16.41 -0.45 3.10
C VAL A 221 -15.39 -1.36 2.45
#